data_a907d344c497c28a4a70b7de2a590970
#
_entry.id   a907d344c497c28a4a70b7de2a590970
#
_cell.length_a   1.000
_cell.length_b   1.000
_cell.length_c   1.000
_cell.angle_alpha   90.00
_cell.angle_beta   90.00
_cell.angle_gamma   90.00
#
_symmetry.space_group_name_H-M   'P 1'
#
loop_
_entity.id
_entity.type
_entity.pdbx_description
1 polymer ?
#
loop_
_entity_poly.entity_id
_entity_poly.type
_entity_poly.pdbx_seq_one_letter_code
_entity_poly.pdbx_strand_id
1 'polypeptide(L)'
;SEWKQTRLRWHKALGLGDHKYRFHDHDKLAHYANAATDIEFEMPFGFKEVEGIHSRTNFDLSQHEKFSGKKIQYYDPELGESYTPYVIETSIGVDRMFLSVLCSSYEEQPLEGGETRVVLHLPAALAPVKCAVMPLVRKDGLPEKAREIVNDLRFDFTTHYEEKDSIGKRYRRQDAIGTPYCVTVDHQTLEDNTVTLRERDSMEQTRVAIADLHKIIHGKVSLNALLRKLA
;
A
#
# COMPACT_ATOMS: atom_id res chain seq x y z
N SER A 1 3.14 6.06 -24.72
CA SER A 1 1.68 6.03 -24.78
C SER A 1 1.07 6.46 -23.45
N GLU A 2 -0.16 6.88 -23.42
CA GLU A 2 -0.89 7.32 -22.23
C GLU A 2 -0.94 6.21 -21.17
N TRP A 3 -1.22 4.98 -21.56
CA TRP A 3 -1.27 3.83 -20.65
C TRP A 3 0.05 3.58 -19.91
N LYS A 4 1.20 3.73 -20.58
CA LYS A 4 2.52 3.63 -19.92
C LYS A 4 2.61 4.61 -18.75
N GLN A 5 2.27 5.87 -18.98
CA GLN A 5 2.36 6.92 -17.96
C GLN A 5 1.31 6.76 -16.85
N THR A 6 0.10 6.35 -17.21
CA THR A 6 -0.98 6.10 -16.23
C THR A 6 -0.60 4.96 -15.28
N ARG A 7 -0.06 3.86 -15.81
CA ARG A 7 0.35 2.72 -14.98
C ARG A 7 1.59 3.05 -14.14
N LEU A 8 2.57 3.75 -14.70
CA LEU A 8 3.74 4.18 -13.94
C LEU A 8 3.36 5.14 -12.79
N ARG A 9 2.44 6.07 -13.00
CA ARG A 9 1.91 6.95 -11.93
C ARG A 9 1.28 6.14 -10.80
N TRP A 10 0.52 5.10 -11.14
CA TRP A 10 -0.07 4.20 -10.15
C TRP A 10 1.00 3.52 -9.28
N HIS A 11 2.06 2.97 -9.89
CA HIS A 11 3.17 2.38 -9.16
C HIS A 11 3.87 3.39 -8.24
N LYS A 12 4.15 4.59 -8.75
CA LYS A 12 4.82 5.65 -7.98
C LYS A 12 3.98 6.14 -6.80
N ALA A 13 2.66 6.12 -6.91
CA ALA A 13 1.76 6.49 -5.82
C ALA A 13 1.91 5.60 -4.58
N LEU A 14 2.44 4.38 -4.73
CA LEU A 14 2.78 3.50 -3.60
C LEU A 14 3.91 4.06 -2.72
N GLY A 15 4.77 4.95 -3.27
CA GLY A 15 5.85 5.58 -2.51
C GLY A 15 7.06 4.68 -2.25
N LEU A 16 7.31 3.68 -3.12
CA LEU A 16 8.42 2.73 -2.98
C LEU A 16 9.78 3.25 -3.53
N GLY A 17 9.83 4.50 -3.98
CA GLY A 17 10.99 5.13 -4.60
C GLY A 17 10.83 5.25 -6.11
N ASP A 18 10.64 6.48 -6.58
CA ASP A 18 10.37 6.78 -8.00
C ASP A 18 11.48 6.33 -8.94
N HIS A 19 12.73 6.40 -8.47
CA HIS A 19 13.93 6.01 -9.22
C HIS A 19 14.08 4.50 -9.42
N LYS A 20 13.33 3.68 -8.67
CA LYS A 20 13.35 2.22 -8.76
C LYS A 20 12.55 1.65 -9.94
N TYR A 21 11.84 2.49 -10.69
CA TYR A 21 11.03 2.06 -11.83
C TYR A 21 11.66 2.46 -13.15
N ARG A 22 11.58 1.58 -14.13
CA ARG A 22 11.93 1.88 -15.52
C ARG A 22 10.98 1.18 -16.50
N PHE A 23 10.95 1.66 -17.74
CA PHE A 23 10.32 0.95 -18.84
C PHE A 23 11.32 0.04 -19.55
N HIS A 24 10.85 -1.11 -19.97
CA HIS A 24 11.54 -2.02 -20.86
C HIS A 24 10.63 -2.29 -22.06
N ASP A 25 10.93 -1.68 -23.20
CA ASP A 25 10.19 -1.89 -24.44
C ASP A 25 10.69 -3.19 -25.12
N HIS A 26 9.77 -4.00 -25.63
CA HIS A 26 10.10 -5.28 -26.25
C HIS A 26 10.49 -5.12 -27.72
N ASP A 27 11.66 -5.61 -28.09
CA ASP A 27 12.12 -5.67 -29.51
C ASP A 27 11.42 -6.78 -30.30
N LYS A 28 11.03 -7.87 -29.63
CA LYS A 28 10.32 -8.99 -30.22
C LYS A 28 8.91 -9.07 -29.65
N LEU A 29 7.94 -8.80 -30.51
CA LEU A 29 6.55 -8.83 -30.14
C LEU A 29 5.94 -10.21 -30.35
N ALA A 30 4.96 -10.57 -29.50
CA ALA A 30 4.10 -11.71 -29.75
C ALA A 30 3.21 -11.47 -31.00
N HIS A 31 2.80 -12.54 -31.66
CA HIS A 31 2.02 -12.47 -32.92
C HIS A 31 0.71 -11.69 -32.82
N TYR A 32 0.17 -11.52 -31.63
CA TYR A 32 -1.06 -10.79 -31.34
C TYR A 32 -0.83 -9.31 -30.99
N ALA A 33 0.40 -8.89 -30.78
CA ALA A 33 0.71 -7.55 -30.30
C ALA A 33 1.41 -6.71 -31.36
N ASN A 34 1.11 -5.41 -31.39
CA ASN A 34 1.84 -4.41 -32.19
C ASN A 34 2.69 -3.47 -31.34
N ALA A 35 2.58 -3.54 -30.02
CA ALA A 35 3.45 -2.88 -29.05
C ALA A 35 3.40 -3.61 -27.71
N ALA A 36 4.55 -3.70 -27.04
CA ALA A 36 4.66 -4.26 -25.69
C ALA A 36 5.74 -3.51 -24.89
N THR A 37 5.47 -3.27 -23.63
CA THR A 37 6.44 -2.69 -22.69
C THR A 37 6.19 -3.22 -21.30
N ASP A 38 7.26 -3.45 -20.53
CA ASP A 38 7.17 -3.77 -19.12
C ASP A 38 7.45 -2.54 -18.28
N ILE A 39 6.81 -2.47 -17.13
CA ILE A 39 7.30 -1.69 -16.00
C ILE A 39 8.14 -2.63 -15.16
N GLU A 40 9.43 -2.34 -15.08
CA GLU A 40 10.37 -3.07 -14.24
C GLU A 40 10.63 -2.30 -12.94
N PHE A 41 10.86 -3.06 -11.87
CA PHE A 41 11.22 -2.56 -10.56
C PHE A 41 12.60 -3.08 -10.15
N GLU A 42 13.40 -2.22 -9.51
CA GLU A 42 14.73 -2.55 -9.00
C GLU A 42 14.61 -3.38 -7.72
N MET A 43 14.78 -4.70 -7.87
CA MET A 43 14.88 -5.65 -6.77
C MET A 43 16.33 -5.74 -6.27
N PRO A 44 16.61 -6.35 -5.09
CA PRO A 44 17.99 -6.60 -4.64
C PRO A 44 18.86 -7.40 -5.61
N PHE A 45 18.24 -8.15 -6.51
CA PHE A 45 18.87 -8.98 -7.55
C PHE A 45 18.70 -8.41 -8.97
N GLY A 46 18.48 -7.09 -9.08
CA GLY A 46 18.34 -6.35 -10.35
C GLY A 46 16.90 -6.12 -10.76
N PHE A 47 16.75 -5.41 -11.90
CA PHE A 47 15.43 -5.06 -12.43
C PHE A 47 14.62 -6.28 -12.85
N LYS A 48 13.36 -6.30 -12.46
CA LYS A 48 12.39 -7.34 -12.82
C LYS A 48 11.06 -6.71 -13.17
N GLU A 49 10.42 -7.28 -14.18
CA GLU A 49 9.05 -6.94 -14.57
C GLU A 49 8.10 -7.09 -13.39
N VAL A 50 7.30 -6.06 -13.14
CA VAL A 50 6.19 -6.05 -12.18
C VAL A 50 4.84 -5.88 -12.87
N GLU A 51 4.83 -5.28 -14.06
CA GLU A 51 3.62 -5.12 -14.88
C GLU A 51 3.98 -5.13 -16.37
N GLY A 52 3.25 -5.92 -17.17
CA GLY A 52 3.28 -5.87 -18.62
C GLY A 52 2.16 -5.00 -19.18
N ILE A 53 2.44 -4.22 -20.23
CA ILE A 53 1.48 -3.38 -20.94
C ILE A 53 1.57 -3.73 -22.42
N HIS A 54 0.51 -4.31 -22.98
CA HIS A 54 0.50 -4.82 -24.34
C HIS A 54 -0.65 -4.21 -25.17
N SER A 55 -0.35 -3.75 -26.38
CA SER A 55 -1.36 -3.46 -27.39
C SER A 55 -1.57 -4.73 -28.22
N ARG A 56 -2.66 -5.44 -27.92
CA ARG A 56 -2.97 -6.78 -28.46
C ARG A 56 -3.73 -6.74 -29.79
N THR A 57 -3.86 -5.57 -30.39
CA THR A 57 -4.69 -5.37 -31.59
C THR A 57 -6.13 -5.83 -31.37
N ASN A 58 -6.84 -6.23 -32.42
CA ASN A 58 -8.17 -6.87 -32.32
C ASN A 58 -8.09 -8.41 -32.28
N PHE A 59 -6.88 -8.97 -32.07
CA PHE A 59 -6.65 -10.41 -32.20
C PHE A 59 -7.59 -11.22 -31.30
N ASP A 60 -7.60 -10.94 -29.99
CA ASP A 60 -8.39 -11.72 -29.04
C ASP A 60 -9.89 -11.67 -29.33
N LEU A 61 -10.42 -10.46 -29.54
CA LEU A 61 -11.85 -10.27 -29.79
C LEU A 61 -12.26 -10.92 -31.12
N SER A 62 -11.41 -10.85 -32.14
CA SER A 62 -11.67 -11.53 -33.43
C SER A 62 -11.66 -13.04 -33.27
N GLN A 63 -10.77 -13.63 -32.45
CA GLN A 63 -10.81 -15.07 -32.18
C GLN A 63 -12.07 -15.44 -31.39
N HIS A 64 -12.43 -14.66 -30.37
CA HIS A 64 -13.65 -14.90 -29.58
C HIS A 64 -14.91 -14.81 -30.45
N GLU A 65 -14.99 -13.84 -31.38
CA GLU A 65 -16.08 -13.70 -32.33
C GLU A 65 -16.17 -14.95 -33.27
N LYS A 66 -15.01 -15.35 -33.80
CA LYS A 66 -14.90 -16.51 -34.69
C LYS A 66 -15.38 -17.81 -34.06
N PHE A 67 -14.91 -18.09 -32.81
CA PHE A 67 -15.19 -19.37 -32.14
C PHE A 67 -16.54 -19.39 -31.42
N SER A 68 -17.05 -18.25 -30.98
CA SER A 68 -18.37 -18.18 -30.34
C SER A 68 -19.53 -18.00 -31.29
N GLY A 69 -19.26 -17.54 -32.53
CA GLY A 69 -20.28 -17.14 -33.51
C GLY A 69 -21.05 -15.88 -33.12
N LYS A 70 -20.62 -15.17 -32.07
CA LYS A 70 -21.28 -13.95 -31.59
C LYS A 70 -20.46 -12.73 -32.00
N LYS A 71 -21.14 -11.69 -32.53
CA LYS A 71 -20.49 -10.42 -32.85
C LYS A 71 -19.97 -9.75 -31.56
N ILE A 72 -18.67 -9.39 -31.55
CA ILE A 72 -17.99 -8.67 -30.48
C ILE A 72 -17.44 -7.38 -31.09
N GLN A 73 -18.34 -6.48 -31.47
CA GLN A 73 -18.03 -5.24 -32.17
C GLN A 73 -18.56 -4.05 -31.35
N TYR A 74 -17.83 -2.96 -31.41
CA TYR A 74 -18.24 -1.67 -30.90
C TYR A 74 -18.83 -0.85 -32.04
N TYR A 75 -20.01 -0.27 -31.86
CA TYR A 75 -20.56 0.71 -32.77
C TYR A 75 -20.10 2.11 -32.32
N ASP A 76 -19.42 2.79 -33.24
CA ASP A 76 -18.97 4.16 -33.01
C ASP A 76 -19.97 5.14 -33.58
N PRO A 77 -20.70 5.92 -32.77
CA PRO A 77 -21.71 6.86 -33.25
C PRO A 77 -21.12 8.06 -33.98
N GLU A 78 -19.86 8.41 -33.75
CA GLU A 78 -19.19 9.51 -34.43
C GLU A 78 -18.74 9.12 -35.82
N LEU A 79 -18.25 7.88 -35.97
CA LEU A 79 -17.85 7.32 -37.26
C LEU A 79 -19.03 6.70 -38.06
N GLY A 80 -20.13 6.37 -37.38
CA GLY A 80 -21.29 5.71 -37.97
C GLY A 80 -21.05 4.26 -38.39
N GLU A 81 -20.01 3.60 -37.85
CA GLU A 81 -19.62 2.25 -38.23
C GLU A 81 -19.37 1.34 -37.04
N SER A 82 -19.39 0.02 -37.28
CA SER A 82 -19.05 -0.99 -36.28
C SER A 82 -17.69 -1.61 -36.62
N TYR A 83 -16.84 -1.78 -35.61
CA TYR A 83 -15.55 -2.43 -35.75
C TYR A 83 -15.20 -3.27 -34.50
N THR A 84 -14.27 -4.21 -34.67
CA THR A 84 -13.68 -4.96 -33.56
C THR A 84 -12.56 -4.12 -32.95
N PRO A 85 -12.70 -3.62 -31.71
CA PRO A 85 -11.74 -2.70 -31.13
C PRO A 85 -10.41 -3.38 -30.80
N TYR A 86 -9.35 -2.58 -30.68
CA TYR A 86 -8.08 -3.01 -30.12
C TYR A 86 -8.18 -3.14 -28.62
N VAL A 87 -7.46 -4.11 -28.08
CA VAL A 87 -7.38 -4.37 -26.65
C VAL A 87 -6.03 -3.88 -26.12
N ILE A 88 -6.07 -3.08 -25.08
CA ILE A 88 -4.88 -2.77 -24.27
C ILE A 88 -4.94 -3.62 -23.01
N GLU A 89 -3.98 -4.50 -22.85
CA GLU A 89 -3.80 -5.31 -21.64
C GLU A 89 -2.82 -4.62 -20.70
N THR A 90 -3.18 -4.57 -19.42
CA THR A 90 -2.24 -4.27 -18.33
C THR A 90 -2.29 -5.44 -17.34
N SER A 91 -1.16 -6.11 -17.14
CA SER A 91 -1.07 -7.34 -16.36
C SER A 91 -0.02 -7.22 -15.26
N ILE A 92 -0.46 -7.33 -14.00
CA ILE A 92 0.40 -7.22 -12.81
C ILE A 92 0.67 -8.60 -12.21
N GLY A 93 1.93 -8.87 -11.90
CA GLY A 93 2.33 -10.03 -11.10
C GLY A 93 2.18 -9.72 -9.61
N VAL A 94 1.12 -10.24 -8.96
CA VAL A 94 0.82 -9.96 -7.53
C VAL A 94 1.98 -10.33 -6.62
N ASP A 95 2.59 -11.50 -6.80
CA ASP A 95 3.72 -11.96 -5.98
C ASP A 95 4.95 -11.07 -6.17
N ARG A 96 5.21 -10.60 -7.39
CA ARG A 96 6.30 -9.65 -7.67
C ARG A 96 6.04 -8.29 -7.02
N MET A 97 4.79 -7.82 -7.06
CA MET A 97 4.40 -6.60 -6.35
C MET A 97 4.57 -6.73 -4.84
N PHE A 98 4.14 -7.86 -4.26
CA PHE A 98 4.35 -8.15 -2.84
C PHE A 98 5.84 -8.10 -2.48
N LEU A 99 6.69 -8.76 -3.26
CA LEU A 99 8.14 -8.76 -3.05
C LEU A 99 8.74 -7.35 -3.20
N SER A 100 8.31 -6.57 -4.19
CA SER A 100 8.75 -5.18 -4.38
C SER A 100 8.44 -4.32 -3.16
N VAL A 101 7.22 -4.44 -2.62
CA VAL A 101 6.79 -3.71 -1.42
C VAL A 101 7.66 -4.10 -0.23
N LEU A 102 7.85 -5.40 0.02
CA LEU A 102 8.68 -5.87 1.14
C LEU A 102 10.13 -5.41 1.03
N CYS A 103 10.77 -5.63 -0.12
CA CYS A 103 12.17 -5.27 -0.32
C CYS A 103 12.41 -3.76 -0.20
N SER A 104 11.45 -2.95 -0.65
CA SER A 104 11.56 -1.49 -0.55
C SER A 104 11.27 -0.94 0.83
N SER A 105 10.53 -1.69 1.64
CA SER A 105 10.10 -1.24 2.96
C SER A 105 11.04 -1.68 4.08
N TYR A 106 11.87 -2.69 3.85
CA TYR A 106 12.78 -3.21 4.87
C TYR A 106 13.99 -2.30 5.07
N GLU A 107 14.24 -1.92 6.31
CA GLU A 107 15.41 -1.14 6.72
C GLU A 107 15.92 -1.61 8.08
N GLU A 108 17.25 -1.69 8.21
CA GLU A 108 17.95 -1.86 9.47
C GLU A 108 18.61 -0.54 9.85
N GLN A 109 18.11 0.09 10.90
CA GLN A 109 18.62 1.38 11.40
C GLN A 109 19.53 1.16 12.61
N PRO A 110 20.82 1.55 12.53
CA PRO A 110 21.70 1.51 13.70
C PRO A 110 21.20 2.52 14.74
N LEU A 111 21.18 2.10 15.99
CA LEU A 111 20.86 2.94 17.15
C LEU A 111 22.11 3.27 17.96
N GLU A 112 22.02 4.32 18.75
CA GLU A 112 23.04 4.63 19.74
C GLU A 112 23.18 3.44 20.71
N GLY A 113 24.43 3.05 21.01
CA GLY A 113 24.72 1.88 21.85
C GLY A 113 24.88 0.55 21.11
N GLY A 114 24.88 0.55 19.76
CA GLY A 114 25.18 -0.64 18.94
C GLY A 114 24.00 -1.59 18.72
N GLU A 115 22.79 -1.22 19.14
CA GLU A 115 21.56 -1.94 18.83
C GLU A 115 21.07 -1.58 17.42
N THR A 116 20.31 -2.48 16.81
CA THR A 116 19.66 -2.26 15.50
C THR A 116 18.15 -2.20 15.66
N ARG A 117 17.53 -1.21 15.02
CA ARG A 117 16.08 -1.11 14.85
C ARG A 117 15.71 -1.64 13.46
N VAL A 118 14.96 -2.73 13.41
CA VAL A 118 14.35 -3.21 12.16
C VAL A 118 13.04 -2.51 11.94
N VAL A 119 12.84 -1.97 10.75
CA VAL A 119 11.60 -1.26 10.36
C VAL A 119 11.13 -1.78 9.02
N LEU A 120 9.83 -2.02 8.91
CA LEU A 120 9.14 -2.17 7.64
C LEU A 120 8.38 -0.87 7.31
N HIS A 121 8.94 -0.05 6.42
CA HIS A 121 8.33 1.22 5.97
C HIS A 121 7.19 0.98 4.97
N LEU A 122 6.29 0.05 5.29
CA LEU A 122 5.13 -0.25 4.44
C LEU A 122 4.30 1.02 4.21
N PRO A 123 3.86 1.28 2.96
CA PRO A 123 2.84 2.29 2.73
C PRO A 123 1.66 2.08 3.68
N ALA A 124 1.24 3.11 4.40
CA ALA A 124 0.26 2.98 5.48
C ALA A 124 -1.05 2.31 5.03
N ALA A 125 -1.46 2.53 3.75
CA ALA A 125 -2.61 1.87 3.16
C ALA A 125 -2.42 0.35 2.96
N LEU A 126 -1.17 -0.14 2.86
CA LEU A 126 -0.85 -1.56 2.67
C LEU A 126 -0.46 -2.27 3.96
N ALA A 127 -0.17 -1.54 5.04
CA ALA A 127 0.21 -2.14 6.31
C ALA A 127 -0.88 -3.10 6.83
N PRO A 128 -0.54 -4.35 7.24
CA PRO A 128 -1.53 -5.32 7.74
C PRO A 128 -2.24 -4.84 9.00
N VAL A 129 -1.49 -4.24 9.92
CA VAL A 129 -2.01 -3.59 11.13
C VAL A 129 -1.89 -2.08 10.95
N LYS A 130 -3.01 -1.36 11.06
CA LYS A 130 -3.04 0.09 10.84
C LYS A 130 -2.65 0.88 12.07
N CYS A 131 -3.02 0.37 13.22
CA CYS A 131 -2.80 1.01 14.51
C CYS A 131 -2.57 -0.03 15.61
N ALA A 132 -1.59 0.19 16.46
CA ALA A 132 -1.42 -0.57 17.70
C ALA A 132 -1.75 0.33 18.90
N VAL A 133 -2.54 -0.19 19.83
CA VAL A 133 -2.90 0.53 21.07
C VAL A 133 -2.30 -0.19 22.25
N MET A 134 -1.62 0.53 23.11
CA MET A 134 -0.89 -0.04 24.23
C MET A 134 -0.96 0.84 25.48
N PRO A 135 -1.24 0.24 26.65
CA PRO A 135 -1.15 0.97 27.92
C PRO A 135 0.30 1.24 28.27
N LEU A 136 0.64 2.41 28.83
CA LEU A 136 2.00 2.72 29.25
C LEU A 136 2.48 1.69 30.30
N VAL A 137 1.64 1.37 31.28
CA VAL A 137 1.85 0.35 32.31
C VAL A 137 0.61 -0.55 32.43
N ARG A 138 0.80 -1.76 33.01
CA ARG A 138 -0.26 -2.78 33.15
C ARG A 138 -1.06 -2.64 34.46
N LYS A 139 -1.43 -1.43 34.83
CA LYS A 139 -2.17 -1.12 36.06
C LYS A 139 -2.94 0.18 35.93
N ASP A 140 -3.63 0.54 36.97
CA ASP A 140 -4.32 1.83 37.14
C ASP A 140 -5.41 2.11 36.11
N GLY A 141 -6.07 1.06 35.54
CA GLY A 141 -7.14 1.22 34.55
C GLY A 141 -6.66 1.49 33.11
N LEU A 142 -5.35 1.60 32.88
CA LEU A 142 -4.81 1.89 31.56
C LEU A 142 -5.02 0.75 30.55
N PRO A 143 -4.87 -0.56 30.93
CA PRO A 143 -5.19 -1.68 30.05
C PRO A 143 -6.65 -1.69 29.59
N GLU A 144 -7.59 -1.42 30.50
CA GLU A 144 -9.02 -1.37 30.25
C GLU A 144 -9.33 -0.25 29.24
N LYS A 145 -8.79 0.94 29.48
CA LYS A 145 -8.95 2.10 28.58
C LYS A 145 -8.34 1.83 27.20
N ALA A 146 -7.19 1.20 27.12
CA ALA A 146 -6.58 0.82 25.85
C ALA A 146 -7.44 -0.19 25.07
N ARG A 147 -8.07 -1.17 25.74
CA ARG A 147 -8.99 -2.12 25.10
C ARG A 147 -10.28 -1.46 24.63
N GLU A 148 -10.81 -0.46 25.33
CA GLU A 148 -11.95 0.34 24.85
C GLU A 148 -11.61 0.98 23.50
N ILE A 149 -10.45 1.63 23.39
CA ILE A 149 -10.01 2.28 22.15
C ILE A 149 -9.84 1.24 21.03
N VAL A 150 -9.22 0.06 21.30
CA VAL A 150 -9.12 -1.01 20.30
C VAL A 150 -10.50 -1.48 19.84
N ASN A 151 -11.45 -1.66 20.78
CA ASN A 151 -12.80 -2.12 20.46
C ASN A 151 -13.59 -1.13 19.62
N ASP A 152 -13.32 0.15 19.74
CA ASP A 152 -13.89 1.19 18.89
C ASP A 152 -13.24 1.20 17.49
N LEU A 153 -11.93 1.28 17.42
CA LEU A 153 -11.20 1.41 16.15
C LEU A 153 -11.26 0.17 15.24
N ARG A 154 -11.43 -1.04 15.80
CA ARG A 154 -11.41 -2.30 15.04
C ARG A 154 -12.52 -2.46 13.99
N PHE A 155 -13.57 -1.66 14.07
CA PHE A 155 -14.65 -1.69 13.09
C PHE A 155 -14.26 -1.04 11.76
N ASP A 156 -13.26 -0.16 11.79
CA ASP A 156 -12.85 0.63 10.62
C ASP A 156 -11.53 0.16 10.01
N PHE A 157 -10.62 -0.35 10.84
CA PHE A 157 -9.33 -0.87 10.39
C PHE A 157 -8.70 -1.86 11.37
N THR A 158 -7.77 -2.67 10.89
CA THR A 158 -7.06 -3.65 11.71
C THR A 158 -6.26 -2.97 12.81
N THR A 159 -6.62 -3.24 14.06
CA THR A 159 -5.95 -2.75 15.26
C THR A 159 -5.30 -3.89 16.04
N HIS A 160 -4.23 -3.59 16.73
CA HIS A 160 -3.50 -4.54 17.56
C HIS A 160 -3.40 -3.99 19.00
N TYR A 161 -3.73 -4.82 20.01
CA TYR A 161 -3.49 -4.52 21.41
C TYR A 161 -2.18 -5.16 21.87
N GLU A 162 -1.34 -4.42 22.58
CA GLU A 162 -0.12 -4.96 23.15
C GLU A 162 0.23 -4.36 24.51
N GLU A 163 0.61 -5.21 25.47
CA GLU A 163 0.99 -4.79 26.82
C GLU A 163 2.24 -5.49 27.38
N LYS A 164 2.88 -6.39 26.60
CA LYS A 164 4.04 -7.16 27.04
C LYS A 164 5.32 -6.33 26.93
N ASP A 165 6.19 -6.39 27.96
CA ASP A 165 7.47 -5.68 28.04
C ASP A 165 7.35 -4.14 28.16
N SER A 166 8.47 -3.42 28.08
CA SER A 166 8.51 -1.97 28.09
C SER A 166 7.91 -1.35 26.82
N ILE A 167 7.44 -0.10 26.93
CA ILE A 167 6.83 0.61 25.80
C ILE A 167 7.78 0.71 24.59
N GLY A 168 9.07 0.95 24.81
CA GLY A 168 10.06 1.01 23.74
C GLY A 168 10.20 -0.31 22.97
N LYS A 169 10.19 -1.47 23.69
CA LYS A 169 10.20 -2.79 23.02
C LYS A 169 8.94 -3.06 22.23
N ARG A 170 7.79 -2.59 22.71
CA ARG A 170 6.51 -2.70 22.00
C ARG A 170 6.53 -1.87 20.71
N TYR A 171 7.01 -0.64 20.75
CA TYR A 171 7.19 0.18 19.54
C TYR A 171 8.09 -0.52 18.52
N ARG A 172 9.24 -1.06 18.94
CA ARG A 172 10.15 -1.80 18.03
C ARG A 172 9.48 -2.98 17.35
N ARG A 173 8.64 -3.75 18.07
CA ARG A 173 7.89 -4.85 17.45
C ARG A 173 6.88 -4.37 16.42
N GLN A 174 6.19 -3.27 16.69
CA GLN A 174 5.25 -2.67 15.74
C GLN A 174 5.97 -2.07 14.53
N ASP A 175 7.11 -1.42 14.73
CA ASP A 175 7.96 -0.94 13.63
C ASP A 175 8.42 -2.10 12.73
N ALA A 176 8.83 -3.22 13.31
CA ALA A 176 9.31 -4.40 12.59
C ALA A 176 8.23 -5.09 11.73
N ILE A 177 6.97 -5.02 12.12
CA ILE A 177 5.84 -5.55 11.32
C ILE A 177 5.16 -4.52 10.43
N GLY A 178 5.67 -3.27 10.44
CA GLY A 178 5.22 -2.21 9.56
C GLY A 178 3.97 -1.46 10.01
N THR A 179 3.58 -1.54 11.30
CA THR A 179 2.44 -0.77 11.83
C THR A 179 2.73 0.73 11.80
N PRO A 180 1.98 1.54 11.04
CA PRO A 180 2.31 2.95 10.82
C PRO A 180 2.05 3.83 12.04
N TYR A 181 1.09 3.46 12.89
CA TYR A 181 0.68 4.28 14.05
C TYR A 181 0.61 3.46 15.33
N CYS A 182 1.13 4.02 16.43
CA CYS A 182 0.99 3.47 17.76
C CYS A 182 0.32 4.50 18.68
N VAL A 183 -0.71 4.07 19.39
CA VAL A 183 -1.41 4.85 20.40
C VAL A 183 -0.96 4.38 21.79
N THR A 184 -0.48 5.30 22.63
CA THR A 184 -0.14 5.00 24.01
C THR A 184 -1.13 5.67 24.96
N VAL A 185 -1.72 4.83 25.81
CA VAL A 185 -2.63 5.22 26.89
C VAL A 185 -1.83 5.36 28.16
N ASP A 186 -1.85 6.52 28.80
CA ASP A 186 -1.14 6.86 30.02
C ASP A 186 -2.07 7.46 31.10
N HIS A 187 -1.53 7.88 32.23
CA HIS A 187 -2.34 8.41 33.33
C HIS A 187 -3.08 9.70 32.94
N GLN A 188 -2.46 10.57 32.12
CA GLN A 188 -3.12 11.76 31.61
C GLN A 188 -4.36 11.42 30.77
N THR A 189 -4.34 10.27 30.06
CA THR A 189 -5.48 9.80 29.29
C THR A 189 -6.75 9.63 30.13
N LEU A 190 -6.60 9.22 31.40
CA LEU A 190 -7.73 9.05 32.31
C LEU A 190 -8.30 10.37 32.80
N GLU A 191 -7.51 11.44 32.76
CA GLU A 191 -7.90 12.77 33.22
C GLU A 191 -8.59 13.58 32.12
N ASP A 192 -8.03 13.56 30.88
CA ASP A 192 -8.44 14.48 29.82
C ASP A 192 -8.89 13.80 28.52
N ASN A 193 -8.98 12.45 28.48
CA ASN A 193 -9.31 11.67 27.30
C ASN A 193 -8.45 11.96 26.07
N THR A 194 -7.15 12.27 26.29
CA THR A 194 -6.15 12.37 25.24
C THR A 194 -5.19 11.19 25.29
N VAL A 195 -4.52 10.90 24.19
CA VAL A 195 -3.53 9.82 24.05
C VAL A 195 -2.32 10.31 23.29
N THR A 196 -1.18 9.62 23.45
CA THR A 196 -0.02 9.85 22.60
C THR A 196 -0.13 9.03 21.33
N LEU A 197 -0.15 9.68 20.19
CA LEU A 197 -0.08 9.08 18.86
C LEU A 197 1.37 9.18 18.37
N ARG A 198 2.01 8.02 18.10
CA ARG A 198 3.35 7.92 17.55
C ARG A 198 3.30 7.46 16.10
N GLU A 199 3.98 8.15 15.23
CA GLU A 199 4.21 7.77 13.84
C GLU A 199 5.48 6.91 13.70
N ARG A 200 5.42 5.80 12.95
CA ARG A 200 6.51 4.85 12.76
C ARG A 200 7.76 5.48 12.14
N ASP A 201 7.59 6.23 11.05
CA ASP A 201 8.71 6.66 10.19
C ASP A 201 9.46 7.85 10.79
N SER A 202 8.75 8.87 11.25
CA SER A 202 9.33 10.05 11.91
C SER A 202 9.68 9.80 13.37
N MET A 203 9.08 8.80 14.03
CA MET A 203 9.06 8.56 15.47
C MET A 203 8.47 9.73 16.28
N GLU A 204 7.89 10.72 15.61
CA GLU A 204 7.19 11.82 16.28
C GLU A 204 6.04 11.32 17.14
N GLN A 205 5.87 11.96 18.28
CA GLN A 205 4.79 11.69 19.22
C GLN A 205 3.99 12.96 19.45
N THR A 206 2.70 12.90 19.16
CA THR A 206 1.78 14.02 19.34
C THR A 206 0.65 13.63 20.29
N ARG A 207 0.19 14.60 21.09
CA ARG A 207 -0.98 14.41 21.95
C ARG A 207 -2.24 14.71 21.17
N VAL A 208 -3.19 13.79 21.14
CA VAL A 208 -4.45 13.92 20.41
C VAL A 208 -5.63 13.44 21.25
N ALA A 209 -6.82 14.01 21.03
CA ALA A 209 -8.02 13.54 21.68
C ALA A 209 -8.44 12.15 21.15
N ILE A 210 -8.92 11.28 22.04
CA ILE A 210 -9.42 9.95 21.64
C ILE A 210 -10.54 10.08 20.60
N ALA A 211 -11.41 11.08 20.73
CA ALA A 211 -12.50 11.33 19.78
C ALA A 211 -12.03 11.63 18.34
N ASP A 212 -10.79 12.11 18.17
CA ASP A 212 -10.24 12.45 16.86
C ASP A 212 -9.41 11.30 16.24
N LEU A 213 -9.07 10.25 17.01
CA LEU A 213 -8.21 9.15 16.56
C LEU A 213 -8.69 8.51 15.27
N HIS A 214 -9.97 8.15 15.19
CA HIS A 214 -10.54 7.53 14.00
C HIS A 214 -10.29 8.40 12.77
N LYS A 215 -10.66 9.68 12.83
CA LYS A 215 -10.52 10.62 11.71
C LYS A 215 -9.05 10.80 11.30
N ILE A 216 -8.15 10.93 12.26
CA ILE A 216 -6.72 11.15 12.02
C ILE A 216 -6.12 9.91 11.35
N ILE A 217 -6.32 8.72 11.93
CA ILE A 217 -5.73 7.48 11.42
C ILE A 217 -6.35 7.09 10.09
N HIS A 218 -7.69 7.09 9.96
CA HIS A 218 -8.39 6.76 8.72
C HIS A 218 -7.93 7.64 7.55
N GLY A 219 -7.77 8.94 7.77
CA GLY A 219 -7.28 9.87 6.74
C GLY A 219 -5.88 9.52 6.19
N LYS A 220 -5.10 8.77 6.96
CA LYS A 220 -3.71 8.41 6.60
C LYS A 220 -3.57 6.96 6.08
N VAL A 221 -4.40 6.04 6.56
CA VAL A 221 -4.27 4.60 6.25
C VAL A 221 -5.30 4.09 5.24
N SER A 222 -6.28 4.89 4.88
CA SER A 222 -7.32 4.46 3.94
C SER A 222 -6.79 4.36 2.51
N LEU A 223 -7.32 3.40 1.76
CA LEU A 223 -7.02 3.26 0.33
C LEU A 223 -7.44 4.52 -0.45
N ASN A 224 -8.52 5.19 -0.02
CA ASN A 224 -8.96 6.46 -0.59
C ASN A 224 -7.88 7.55 -0.49
N ALA A 225 -7.14 7.61 0.63
CA ALA A 225 -6.03 8.56 0.79
C ALA A 225 -4.91 8.29 -0.23
N LEU A 226 -4.64 7.02 -0.54
CA LEU A 226 -3.69 6.63 -1.58
C LEU A 226 -4.20 6.99 -2.98
N LEU A 227 -5.46 6.65 -3.30
CA LEU A 227 -6.07 6.90 -4.62
C LEU A 227 -6.18 8.40 -4.95
N ARG A 228 -6.39 9.25 -3.97
CA ARG A 228 -6.40 10.72 -4.16
C ARG A 228 -5.07 11.28 -4.68
N LYS A 229 -3.97 10.56 -4.54
CA LYS A 229 -2.67 10.94 -5.14
C LYS A 229 -2.63 10.71 -6.65
N LEU A 230 -3.60 10.00 -7.21
CA LEU A 230 -3.70 9.67 -8.64
C LEU A 230 -4.67 10.61 -9.38
N ALA A 231 -5.50 11.33 -8.66
CA ALA A 231 -6.42 12.32 -9.19
C ALA A 231 -5.73 13.67 -9.38
#